data_f1c19620d12b05c8a01ea08ae8b71012
#
_entry.id   f1c19620d12b05c8a01ea08ae8b71012
#
_cell.length_a   1.000
_cell.length_b   1.000
_cell.length_c   1.000
_cell.angle_alpha   90.00
_cell.angle_beta   90.00
_cell.angle_gamma   90.00
#
_symmetry.space_group_name_H-M   'P 1'
#
loop_
_entity.id
_entity.type
_entity.pdbx_description
1 polymer ?
#
loop_
_entity_poly.entity_id
_entity_poly.type
_entity_poly.pdbx_seq_one_letter_code
_entity_poly.pdbx_strand_id
1 'polypeptide(L)'
;MNLLNSPLPRRSLIAMLPGLLTACSALDVLNATVPSDTYRNFANLPYGEHPRQRLDVYMPSQLLADRALAAGGAPLVVFFYGGSWSSGDRADYRFVGEALASQGVAVVVADYRLSPEVRYPVFLQDSALATRWAFDNAQKYGADPTRIFVMGHSAGAYNAAMLALDKRWLSGVDSSPDKLAGWIGLAGPYDFLPIGDRKTQVAFEWPGTPPDSQALFHASSASPPALLLAPVNDSLVNTQRSTVGMAQSLRNSGVRVESELYDTVNHVTIVATMASVLSGRAPVLERVTAFVQANPVKR
;
A
#
# COMPACT_ATOMS: atom_id res chain seq x y z
N MET A 1 16.18 -58.51 -63.70
CA MET A 1 15.04 -58.57 -62.75
C MET A 1 15.26 -57.51 -61.71
N ASN A 2 14.56 -56.39 -61.94
CA ASN A 2 14.70 -55.14 -61.10
C ASN A 2 13.81 -55.24 -59.90
N LEU A 3 14.36 -54.98 -58.73
CA LEU A 3 13.59 -54.77 -57.52
C LEU A 3 13.75 -53.32 -57.03
N LEU A 4 12.60 -52.71 -56.94
CA LEU A 4 12.29 -51.34 -56.67
C LEU A 4 12.85 -50.79 -55.37
N ASN A 5 13.51 -49.61 -55.44
CA ASN A 5 13.77 -48.71 -54.33
C ASN A 5 12.51 -47.87 -54.08
N SER A 6 11.93 -48.02 -52.87
CA SER A 6 10.90 -47.13 -52.36
C SER A 6 11.53 -46.19 -51.33
N PRO A 7 11.31 -44.86 -51.38
CA PRO A 7 11.79 -43.96 -50.37
C PRO A 7 10.84 -43.92 -49.19
N LEU A 8 11.40 -44.05 -47.97
CA LEU A 8 10.69 -43.85 -46.71
C LEU A 8 10.28 -42.38 -46.52
N PRO A 9 9.09 -42.09 -45.96
CA PRO A 9 8.66 -40.71 -45.69
C PRO A 9 9.43 -40.12 -44.52
N ARG A 10 10.04 -38.95 -44.77
CA ARG A 10 10.61 -38.10 -43.68
C ARG A 10 9.45 -37.60 -42.80
N ARG A 11 9.35 -38.19 -41.61
CA ARG A 11 8.52 -37.64 -40.50
C ARG A 11 9.21 -36.40 -39.96
N SER A 12 8.68 -35.24 -40.30
CA SER A 12 9.02 -33.95 -39.67
C SER A 12 8.59 -34.00 -38.20
N LEU A 13 9.55 -34.14 -37.31
CA LEU A 13 9.32 -33.88 -35.88
C LEU A 13 9.15 -32.34 -35.74
N ILE A 14 7.92 -31.88 -35.67
CA ILE A 14 7.63 -30.54 -35.15
C ILE A 14 7.76 -30.63 -33.65
N ALA A 15 8.91 -30.20 -33.12
CA ALA A 15 9.10 -29.98 -31.70
C ALA A 15 8.20 -28.81 -31.29
N MET A 16 7.05 -29.12 -30.70
CA MET A 16 6.27 -28.14 -29.93
C MET A 16 7.11 -27.73 -28.72
N LEU A 17 7.74 -26.55 -28.77
CA LEU A 17 8.13 -25.88 -27.55
C LEU A 17 6.86 -25.59 -26.75
N PRO A 18 6.75 -26.04 -25.48
CA PRO A 18 5.73 -25.52 -24.60
C PRO A 18 6.08 -24.06 -24.33
N GLY A 19 5.30 -23.14 -24.93
CA GLY A 19 5.33 -21.74 -24.59
C GLY A 19 5.00 -21.62 -23.10
N LEU A 20 5.96 -21.16 -22.31
CA LEU A 20 5.74 -20.67 -20.95
C LEU A 20 4.83 -19.43 -21.05
N LEU A 21 3.53 -19.65 -21.10
CA LEU A 21 2.53 -18.64 -20.78
C LEU A 21 2.65 -18.41 -19.26
N THR A 22 3.56 -17.55 -18.84
CA THR A 22 3.47 -16.92 -17.54
C THR A 22 2.14 -16.17 -17.54
N ALA A 23 1.18 -16.67 -16.78
CA ALA A 23 -0.09 -15.96 -16.59
C ALA A 23 0.25 -14.63 -15.91
N CYS A 24 0.18 -13.52 -16.66
CA CYS A 24 0.31 -12.19 -16.12
C CYS A 24 -0.74 -12.01 -15.01
N SER A 25 -0.31 -11.60 -13.83
CA SER A 25 -1.23 -11.24 -12.75
C SER A 25 -2.02 -9.99 -13.15
N ALA A 26 -3.17 -9.76 -12.54
CA ALA A 26 -3.93 -8.52 -12.78
C ALA A 26 -3.09 -7.27 -12.45
N LEU A 27 -2.15 -7.38 -11.49
CA LEU A 27 -1.23 -6.30 -11.13
C LEU A 27 -0.18 -6.06 -12.22
N ASP A 28 0.31 -7.12 -12.90
CA ASP A 28 1.22 -6.96 -14.04
C ASP A 28 0.55 -6.17 -15.17
N VAL A 29 -0.73 -6.45 -15.43
CA VAL A 29 -1.50 -5.72 -16.46
C VAL A 29 -1.64 -4.24 -16.07
N LEU A 30 -1.97 -3.93 -14.81
CA LEU A 30 -2.05 -2.54 -14.35
C LEU A 30 -0.69 -1.85 -14.47
N ASN A 31 0.37 -2.50 -14.04
CA ASN A 31 1.73 -1.96 -14.13
C ASN A 31 2.22 -1.76 -15.57
N ALA A 32 1.74 -2.56 -16.53
CA ALA A 32 2.05 -2.39 -17.95
C ALA A 32 1.41 -1.14 -18.56
N THR A 33 0.34 -0.61 -17.94
CA THR A 33 -0.34 0.62 -18.39
C THR A 33 0.24 1.90 -17.79
N VAL A 34 1.22 1.79 -16.87
CA VAL A 34 1.82 2.94 -16.19
C VAL A 34 2.66 3.78 -17.15
N PRO A 35 2.36 5.08 -17.32
CA PRO A 35 3.21 5.99 -18.08
C PRO A 35 4.62 6.09 -17.48
N SER A 36 5.64 6.33 -18.31
CA SER A 36 7.03 6.40 -17.86
C SER A 36 7.56 7.83 -17.68
N ASP A 37 6.80 8.84 -18.09
CA ASP A 37 7.19 10.25 -18.15
C ASP A 37 6.53 11.13 -17.08
N THR A 38 5.57 10.59 -16.32
CA THR A 38 4.82 11.31 -15.28
C THR A 38 5.54 11.37 -13.93
N TYR A 39 6.59 10.54 -13.75
CA TYR A 39 7.31 10.42 -12.48
C TYR A 39 8.81 10.15 -12.68
N ARG A 40 9.58 10.29 -11.60
CA ARG A 40 10.96 9.80 -11.47
C ARG A 40 10.99 8.71 -10.42
N ASN A 41 11.65 7.58 -10.71
CA ASN A 41 11.73 6.45 -9.79
C ASN A 41 13.15 6.24 -9.25
N PHE A 42 13.25 5.98 -7.95
CA PHE A 42 14.45 5.53 -7.26
C PHE A 42 14.13 4.18 -6.62
N ALA A 43 14.55 3.10 -7.27
CA ALA A 43 14.14 1.75 -6.92
C ALA A 43 15.13 1.06 -5.98
N ASN A 44 14.61 0.07 -5.23
CA ASN A 44 15.39 -0.88 -4.43
C ASN A 44 16.28 -0.24 -3.35
N LEU A 45 15.82 0.85 -2.74
CA LEU A 45 16.55 1.53 -1.69
C LEU A 45 16.42 0.78 -0.36
N PRO A 46 17.52 0.54 0.39
CA PRO A 46 17.44 -0.11 1.69
C PRO A 46 16.91 0.83 2.77
N TYR A 47 16.04 0.32 3.64
CA TYR A 47 15.66 0.99 4.87
C TYR A 47 16.04 0.19 6.12
N GLY A 48 16.64 -0.98 5.94
CA GLY A 48 17.15 -1.87 6.96
C GLY A 48 18.07 -2.93 6.37
N GLU A 49 18.51 -3.88 7.20
CA GLU A 49 19.52 -4.89 6.82
C GLU A 49 18.91 -6.11 6.10
N HIS A 50 17.65 -6.45 6.37
CA HIS A 50 17.00 -7.61 5.80
C HIS A 50 16.75 -7.43 4.29
N PRO A 51 16.89 -8.47 3.45
CA PRO A 51 16.66 -8.38 2.00
C PRO A 51 15.29 -7.80 1.59
N ARG A 52 14.23 -8.05 2.38
CA ARG A 52 12.91 -7.45 2.16
C ARG A 52 12.76 -6.05 2.74
N GLN A 53 13.72 -5.53 3.49
CA GLN A 53 13.66 -4.14 3.96
C GLN A 53 14.14 -3.19 2.86
N ARG A 54 13.34 -3.13 1.79
CA ARG A 54 13.54 -2.32 0.59
C ARG A 54 12.31 -1.49 0.29
N LEU A 55 12.53 -0.35 -0.34
CA LEU A 55 11.47 0.53 -0.79
C LEU A 55 11.83 1.15 -2.15
N ASP A 56 10.79 1.60 -2.85
CA ASP A 56 10.90 2.38 -4.08
C ASP A 56 10.32 3.77 -3.83
N VAL A 57 11.00 4.81 -4.34
CA VAL A 57 10.54 6.20 -4.24
C VAL A 57 10.07 6.66 -5.61
N TYR A 58 8.84 7.15 -5.67
CA TYR A 58 8.23 7.75 -6.85
C TYR A 58 8.07 9.25 -6.60
N MET A 59 8.77 10.05 -7.37
CA MET A 59 8.73 11.50 -7.27
C MET A 59 7.95 12.08 -8.44
N PRO A 60 7.21 13.17 -8.24
CA PRO A 60 6.59 13.92 -9.34
C PRO A 60 7.58 14.22 -10.47
N SER A 61 7.07 14.36 -11.69
CA SER A 61 7.88 14.83 -12.83
C SER A 61 8.57 16.16 -12.51
N GLN A 62 9.62 16.53 -13.27
CA GLN A 62 10.41 17.72 -12.96
C GLN A 62 9.55 19.00 -12.85
N LEU A 63 8.59 19.18 -13.75
CA LEU A 63 7.70 20.33 -13.74
C LEU A 63 6.86 20.44 -12.46
N LEU A 64 6.33 19.31 -11.97
CA LEU A 64 5.54 19.25 -10.73
C LEU A 64 6.44 19.36 -9.51
N ALA A 65 7.66 18.80 -9.56
CA ALA A 65 8.65 18.92 -8.49
C ALA A 65 9.10 20.38 -8.29
N ASP A 66 9.34 21.13 -9.37
CA ASP A 66 9.72 22.54 -9.29
C ASP A 66 8.61 23.39 -8.66
N ARG A 67 7.35 23.12 -9.01
CA ARG A 67 6.19 23.77 -8.37
C ARG A 67 6.07 23.43 -6.89
N ALA A 68 6.29 22.15 -6.55
CA ALA A 68 6.25 21.69 -5.16
C ALA A 68 7.38 22.29 -4.33
N LEU A 69 8.60 22.39 -4.87
CA LEU A 69 9.75 23.04 -4.20
C LEU A 69 9.46 24.51 -3.90
N ALA A 70 8.85 25.24 -4.84
CA ALA A 70 8.42 26.62 -4.60
C ALA A 70 7.38 26.75 -3.48
N ALA A 71 6.65 25.67 -3.17
CA ALA A 71 5.66 25.59 -2.10
C ALA A 71 6.19 24.91 -0.81
N GLY A 72 7.49 24.65 -0.70
CA GLY A 72 8.13 24.03 0.48
C GLY A 72 8.38 22.53 0.35
N GLY A 73 8.12 21.91 -0.79
CA GLY A 73 8.29 20.49 -1.06
C GLY A 73 6.98 19.75 -1.33
N ALA A 74 7.07 18.59 -2.01
CA ALA A 74 5.91 17.73 -2.26
C ALA A 74 5.46 17.04 -0.96
N PRO A 75 4.15 16.86 -0.70
CA PRO A 75 3.71 15.94 0.34
C PRO A 75 4.18 14.53 0.01
N LEU A 76 4.45 13.71 1.04
CA LEU A 76 4.95 12.35 0.90
C LEU A 76 3.98 11.33 1.49
N VAL A 77 3.66 10.31 0.73
CA VAL A 77 2.88 9.15 1.18
C VAL A 77 3.77 7.92 1.29
N VAL A 78 3.82 7.28 2.46
CA VAL A 78 4.42 5.95 2.64
C VAL A 78 3.32 4.91 2.46
N PHE A 79 3.39 4.12 1.40
CA PHE A 79 2.37 3.15 1.03
C PHE A 79 2.79 1.72 1.39
N PHE A 80 1.88 1.00 2.03
CA PHE A 80 1.98 -0.42 2.37
C PHE A 80 0.89 -1.21 1.64
N TYR A 81 1.29 -2.25 0.93
CA TYR A 81 0.39 -3.09 0.15
C TYR A 81 -0.32 -4.15 0.99
N GLY A 82 -1.37 -4.75 0.40
CA GLY A 82 -2.12 -5.85 0.97
C GLY A 82 -1.47 -7.23 0.73
N GLY A 83 -2.17 -8.29 1.12
CA GLY A 83 -1.74 -9.68 0.93
C GLY A 83 -1.75 -10.52 2.20
N SER A 84 -2.63 -10.21 3.15
CA SER A 84 -2.79 -10.94 4.43
C SER A 84 -1.47 -11.15 5.18
N TRP A 85 -0.55 -10.18 5.11
CA TRP A 85 0.82 -10.21 5.66
C TRP A 85 1.65 -11.42 5.22
N SER A 86 1.22 -12.17 4.20
CA SER A 86 1.84 -13.42 3.73
C SER A 86 2.29 -13.38 2.27
N SER A 87 1.96 -12.32 1.54
CA SER A 87 2.30 -12.15 0.12
C SER A 87 2.32 -10.67 -0.28
N GLY A 88 2.84 -10.37 -1.47
CA GLY A 88 2.95 -9.04 -2.05
C GLY A 88 4.40 -8.61 -2.23
N ASP A 89 4.59 -7.69 -3.15
CA ASP A 89 5.88 -7.06 -3.44
C ASP A 89 5.63 -5.60 -3.85
N ARG A 90 6.55 -4.69 -3.48
CA ARG A 90 6.46 -3.27 -3.83
C ARG A 90 6.42 -3.04 -5.35
N ALA A 91 7.08 -3.92 -6.12
CA ALA A 91 7.10 -3.81 -7.57
C ALA A 91 5.71 -4.00 -8.21
N ASP A 92 4.79 -4.71 -7.53
CA ASP A 92 3.41 -4.90 -7.98
C ASP A 92 2.58 -3.62 -7.91
N TYR A 93 3.05 -2.59 -7.17
CA TYR A 93 2.29 -1.36 -6.88
C TYR A 93 2.90 -0.11 -7.51
N ARG A 94 3.64 -0.26 -8.64
CA ARG A 94 4.14 0.86 -9.41
C ARG A 94 3.02 1.82 -9.84
N PHE A 95 1.85 1.28 -10.17
CA PHE A 95 0.69 2.08 -10.55
C PHE A 95 0.20 3.00 -9.43
N VAL A 96 0.33 2.62 -8.15
CA VAL A 96 0.01 3.50 -7.00
C VAL A 96 1.04 4.62 -6.90
N GLY A 97 2.33 4.29 -7.05
CA GLY A 97 3.42 5.24 -7.03
C GLY A 97 3.27 6.30 -8.13
N GLU A 98 3.02 5.86 -9.36
CA GLU A 98 2.79 6.77 -10.50
C GLU A 98 1.53 7.60 -10.32
N ALA A 99 0.41 6.98 -9.96
CA ALA A 99 -0.87 7.68 -9.84
C ALA A 99 -0.78 8.90 -8.90
N LEU A 100 -0.15 8.74 -7.75
CA LEU A 100 0.06 9.84 -6.82
C LEU A 100 1.13 10.82 -7.29
N ALA A 101 2.22 10.33 -7.88
CA ALA A 101 3.29 11.19 -8.38
C ALA A 101 2.80 12.10 -9.52
N SER A 102 1.91 11.61 -10.39
CA SER A 102 1.27 12.40 -11.44
C SER A 102 0.36 13.52 -10.90
N GLN A 103 -0.04 13.43 -9.63
CA GLN A 103 -0.80 14.46 -8.91
C GLN A 103 0.07 15.36 -8.02
N GLY A 104 1.40 15.29 -8.13
CA GLY A 104 2.33 16.11 -7.37
C GLY A 104 2.60 15.61 -5.94
N VAL A 105 2.27 14.35 -5.64
CA VAL A 105 2.52 13.70 -4.33
C VAL A 105 3.68 12.73 -4.46
N ALA A 106 4.72 12.88 -3.66
CA ALA A 106 5.81 11.91 -3.56
C ALA A 106 5.32 10.62 -2.89
N VAL A 107 5.81 9.46 -3.30
CA VAL A 107 5.40 8.16 -2.75
C VAL A 107 6.60 7.30 -2.43
N VAL A 108 6.59 6.69 -1.27
CA VAL A 108 7.45 5.57 -0.88
C VAL A 108 6.58 4.31 -0.89
N VAL A 109 6.88 3.34 -1.73
CA VAL A 109 6.25 2.01 -1.70
C VAL A 109 7.21 1.06 -1.00
N ALA A 110 6.83 0.54 0.17
CA ALA A 110 7.73 -0.24 1.02
C ALA A 110 7.33 -1.71 1.07
N ASP A 111 8.33 -2.59 0.90
CA ASP A 111 8.21 -3.97 1.33
C ASP A 111 8.26 -4.05 2.85
N TYR A 112 7.75 -5.12 3.39
CA TYR A 112 7.89 -5.54 4.78
C TYR A 112 8.03 -7.07 4.84
N ARG A 113 8.63 -7.60 5.90
CA ARG A 113 8.77 -9.06 6.06
C ARG A 113 7.42 -9.71 6.22
N LEU A 114 7.28 -10.92 5.68
CA LEU A 114 6.01 -11.62 5.52
C LEU A 114 5.94 -12.88 6.39
N SER A 115 4.73 -13.24 6.78
CA SER A 115 4.40 -14.55 7.33
C SER A 115 4.58 -15.64 6.25
N PRO A 116 5.04 -16.86 6.60
CA PRO A 116 5.33 -17.37 7.93
C PRO A 116 6.75 -17.11 8.44
N GLU A 117 7.64 -16.45 7.65
CA GLU A 117 9.00 -16.12 8.06
C GLU A 117 8.99 -15.27 9.33
N VAL A 118 8.09 -14.28 9.37
CA VAL A 118 7.84 -13.46 10.56
C VAL A 118 6.35 -13.47 10.91
N ARG A 119 6.03 -12.99 12.12
CA ARG A 119 4.67 -12.86 12.64
C ARG A 119 4.49 -11.51 13.31
N TYR A 120 3.27 -11.23 13.73
CA TYR A 120 2.98 -10.05 14.55
C TYR A 120 3.93 -10.02 15.75
N PRO A 121 4.59 -8.91 16.03
CA PRO A 121 4.43 -7.60 15.40
C PRO A 121 5.51 -7.21 14.36
N VAL A 122 6.32 -8.14 13.84
CA VAL A 122 7.55 -7.84 13.09
C VAL A 122 7.28 -7.01 11.83
N PHE A 123 6.20 -7.29 11.08
CA PHE A 123 5.83 -6.49 9.90
C PHE A 123 5.45 -5.04 10.25
N LEU A 124 5.00 -4.76 11.48
CA LEU A 124 4.78 -3.39 11.97
C LEU A 124 6.09 -2.69 12.30
N GLN A 125 7.06 -3.41 12.86
CA GLN A 125 8.41 -2.88 13.10
C GLN A 125 9.07 -2.48 11.78
N ASP A 126 8.94 -3.31 10.73
CA ASP A 126 9.43 -2.98 9.39
C ASP A 126 8.72 -1.76 8.81
N SER A 127 7.39 -1.69 8.94
CA SER A 127 6.60 -0.54 8.50
C SER A 127 7.00 0.75 9.23
N ALA A 128 7.32 0.66 10.52
CA ALA A 128 7.84 1.78 11.30
C ALA A 128 9.22 2.23 10.82
N LEU A 129 10.14 1.31 10.55
CA LEU A 129 11.47 1.59 9.97
C LEU A 129 11.35 2.27 8.60
N ALA A 130 10.47 1.78 7.72
CA ALA A 130 10.24 2.40 6.41
C ALA A 130 9.68 3.82 6.54
N THR A 131 8.78 4.06 7.50
CA THR A 131 8.23 5.38 7.79
C THR A 131 9.31 6.30 8.38
N ARG A 132 10.16 5.80 9.28
CA ARG A 132 11.31 6.55 9.79
C ARG A 132 12.27 6.94 8.66
N TRP A 133 12.59 6.01 7.77
CA TRP A 133 13.40 6.29 6.59
C TRP A 133 12.80 7.45 5.77
N ALA A 134 11.48 7.47 5.59
CA ALA A 134 10.80 8.55 4.87
C ALA A 134 10.97 9.90 5.57
N PHE A 135 10.84 10.00 6.89
CA PHE A 135 11.12 11.23 7.65
C PHE A 135 12.56 11.71 7.45
N ASP A 136 13.53 10.81 7.51
CA ASP A 136 14.96 11.15 7.43
C ASP A 136 15.39 11.55 6.01
N ASN A 137 14.69 11.06 4.98
CA ASN A 137 15.10 11.24 3.58
C ASN A 137 14.15 12.13 2.75
N ALA A 138 13.00 12.55 3.27
CA ALA A 138 12.01 13.34 2.51
C ALA A 138 12.66 14.53 1.79
N GLN A 139 13.39 15.36 2.51
CA GLN A 139 14.02 16.57 1.97
C GLN A 139 15.05 16.25 0.88
N LYS A 140 15.81 15.17 1.01
CA LYS A 140 16.79 14.71 0.02
C LYS A 140 16.14 14.46 -1.34
N TYR A 141 14.89 13.99 -1.35
CA TYR A 141 14.12 13.70 -2.56
C TYR A 141 13.20 14.86 -2.98
N GLY A 142 13.21 16.02 -2.26
CA GLY A 142 12.38 17.18 -2.61
C GLY A 142 10.95 17.09 -2.06
N ALA A 143 10.72 16.24 -1.07
CA ALA A 143 9.46 16.18 -0.33
C ALA A 143 9.56 17.02 0.96
N ASP A 144 8.39 17.47 1.46
CA ASP A 144 8.25 18.21 2.70
C ASP A 144 8.22 17.22 3.90
N PRO A 145 9.24 17.23 4.79
CA PRO A 145 9.29 16.31 5.93
C PRO A 145 8.20 16.55 6.98
N THR A 146 7.47 17.65 6.87
CA THR A 146 6.35 17.98 7.78
C THR A 146 5.00 17.56 7.21
N ARG A 147 4.96 17.07 5.96
CA ARG A 147 3.75 16.62 5.26
C ARG A 147 3.85 15.15 4.87
N ILE A 148 4.14 14.28 5.85
CA ILE A 148 4.26 12.84 5.64
C ILE A 148 2.99 12.14 6.10
N PHE A 149 2.47 11.27 5.23
CA PHE A 149 1.29 10.44 5.45
C PHE A 149 1.68 8.98 5.37
N VAL A 150 0.99 8.13 6.13
CA VAL A 150 1.04 6.68 5.92
C VAL A 150 -0.26 6.23 5.27
N MET A 151 -0.18 5.36 4.28
CA MET A 151 -1.30 4.85 3.51
C MET A 151 -1.15 3.36 3.30
N GLY A 152 -2.25 2.64 3.21
CA GLY A 152 -2.18 1.24 2.81
C GLY A 152 -3.48 0.69 2.28
N HIS A 153 -3.38 -0.52 1.73
CA HIS A 153 -4.51 -1.31 1.27
C HIS A 153 -4.58 -2.63 2.05
N SER A 154 -5.78 -3.04 2.49
CA SER A 154 -5.98 -4.33 3.17
C SER A 154 -5.05 -4.50 4.39
N ALA A 155 -4.20 -5.53 4.42
CA ALA A 155 -3.17 -5.73 5.45
C ALA A 155 -2.25 -4.50 5.61
N GLY A 156 -1.90 -3.83 4.52
CA GLY A 156 -1.12 -2.58 4.56
C GLY A 156 -1.88 -1.40 5.17
N ALA A 157 -3.22 -1.36 5.01
CA ALA A 157 -4.04 -0.35 5.67
C ALA A 157 -4.09 -0.55 7.20
N TYR A 158 -4.06 -1.79 7.64
CA TYR A 158 -3.86 -2.10 9.06
C TYR A 158 -2.47 -1.62 9.54
N ASN A 159 -1.41 -1.89 8.76
CA ASN A 159 -0.07 -1.40 9.13
C ASN A 159 -0.07 0.13 9.26
N ALA A 160 -0.63 0.85 8.29
CA ALA A 160 -0.74 2.30 8.33
C ALA A 160 -1.55 2.79 9.56
N ALA A 161 -2.67 2.14 9.87
CA ALA A 161 -3.48 2.46 11.04
C ALA A 161 -2.71 2.25 12.34
N MET A 162 -2.02 1.12 12.52
CA MET A 162 -1.23 0.85 13.72
C MET A 162 -0.11 1.86 13.91
N LEU A 163 0.59 2.27 12.84
CA LEU A 163 1.62 3.31 12.92
C LEU A 163 1.04 4.68 13.33
N ALA A 164 -0.16 4.99 12.88
CA ALA A 164 -0.82 6.26 13.16
C ALA A 164 -1.49 6.31 14.53
N LEU A 165 -1.99 5.19 15.05
CA LEU A 165 -2.83 5.15 16.22
C LEU A 165 -2.10 4.65 17.48
N ASP A 166 -1.17 3.71 17.32
CA ASP A 166 -0.41 3.11 18.42
C ASP A 166 1.03 3.64 18.45
N LYS A 167 1.29 4.55 19.38
CA LYS A 167 2.60 5.22 19.49
C LYS A 167 3.79 4.28 19.69
N ARG A 168 3.57 3.04 20.15
CA ARG A 168 4.64 2.05 20.39
C ARG A 168 5.53 1.86 19.16
N TRP A 169 4.92 1.82 17.98
CA TRP A 169 5.63 1.47 16.75
C TRP A 169 6.60 2.55 16.29
N LEU A 170 6.14 3.79 16.17
CA LEU A 170 7.01 4.89 15.77
C LEU A 170 7.97 5.30 16.89
N SER A 171 7.59 5.17 18.17
CA SER A 171 8.51 5.41 19.27
C SER A 171 9.67 4.41 19.32
N GLY A 172 9.44 3.17 18.87
CA GLY A 172 10.48 2.15 18.76
C GLY A 172 11.56 2.44 17.70
N VAL A 173 11.36 3.47 16.86
CA VAL A 173 12.30 3.94 15.83
C VAL A 173 12.60 5.45 16.00
N ASP A 174 12.58 5.97 17.20
CA ASP A 174 12.85 7.38 17.55
C ASP A 174 11.98 8.37 16.78
N SER A 175 10.69 8.04 16.60
CA SER A 175 9.71 8.89 15.93
C SER A 175 8.38 8.91 16.72
N SER A 176 7.35 9.58 16.17
CA SER A 176 6.04 9.68 16.81
C SER A 176 4.94 9.80 15.77
N PRO A 177 3.72 9.26 16.04
CA PRO A 177 2.54 9.53 15.23
C PRO A 177 2.21 11.02 15.06
N ASP A 178 2.60 11.86 16.02
CA ASP A 178 2.39 13.30 15.96
C ASP A 178 3.10 13.99 14.80
N LYS A 179 4.13 13.33 14.22
CA LYS A 179 4.82 13.83 13.03
C LYS A 179 4.07 13.50 11.73
N LEU A 180 3.08 12.61 11.77
CA LEU A 180 2.26 12.30 10.61
C LEU A 180 1.25 13.41 10.36
N ALA A 181 1.16 13.88 9.13
CA ALA A 181 0.12 14.83 8.70
C ALA A 181 -1.26 14.18 8.61
N GLY A 182 -1.31 12.85 8.46
CA GLY A 182 -2.53 12.05 8.43
C GLY A 182 -2.25 10.60 8.04
N TRP A 183 -3.31 9.78 7.98
CA TRP A 183 -3.22 8.42 7.50
C TRP A 183 -4.42 8.03 6.62
N ILE A 184 -4.21 7.05 5.73
CA ILE A 184 -5.17 6.67 4.71
C ILE A 184 -5.31 5.16 4.69
N GLY A 185 -6.53 4.67 4.82
CA GLY A 185 -6.83 3.24 4.77
C GLY A 185 -7.79 2.87 3.67
N LEU A 186 -7.36 1.98 2.77
CA LEU A 186 -8.18 1.39 1.73
C LEU A 186 -8.55 -0.04 2.14
N ALA A 187 -9.83 -0.30 2.43
CA ALA A 187 -10.38 -1.61 2.80
C ALA A 187 -9.59 -2.32 3.93
N GLY A 188 -9.19 -1.58 4.97
CA GLY A 188 -8.35 -2.10 6.05
C GLY A 188 -9.13 -2.88 7.11
N PRO A 189 -8.56 -4.02 7.62
CA PRO A 189 -9.08 -4.75 8.76
C PRO A 189 -8.60 -4.07 10.06
N TYR A 190 -9.48 -3.37 10.77
CA TYR A 190 -9.11 -2.64 12.00
C TYR A 190 -9.63 -3.30 13.28
N ASP A 191 -10.61 -4.20 13.13
CA ASP A 191 -11.16 -5.07 14.16
C ASP A 191 -11.57 -6.40 13.52
N PHE A 192 -10.78 -7.45 13.72
CA PHE A 192 -10.94 -8.74 13.03
C PHE A 192 -10.80 -9.97 13.93
N LEU A 193 -10.87 -9.80 15.26
CA LEU A 193 -10.98 -10.94 16.18
C LEU A 193 -12.44 -11.40 16.31
N PRO A 194 -12.71 -12.72 16.32
CA PRO A 194 -11.80 -13.84 16.09
C PRO A 194 -11.34 -13.92 14.61
N ILE A 195 -10.12 -14.42 14.39
CA ILE A 195 -9.55 -14.50 13.05
C ILE A 195 -10.10 -15.70 12.29
N GLY A 196 -10.80 -15.47 11.17
CA GLY A 196 -11.37 -16.53 10.33
C GLY A 196 -10.43 -17.04 9.24
N ASP A 197 -9.59 -16.18 8.66
CA ASP A 197 -8.68 -16.53 7.57
C ASP A 197 -7.41 -17.22 8.08
N ARG A 198 -7.08 -18.39 7.49
CA ARG A 198 -5.94 -19.21 7.94
C ARG A 198 -4.57 -18.49 7.79
N LYS A 199 -4.36 -17.71 6.75
CA LYS A 199 -3.10 -16.97 6.56
C LYS A 199 -2.93 -15.93 7.65
N THR A 200 -3.99 -15.20 7.95
CA THR A 200 -4.03 -14.21 9.04
C THR A 200 -3.88 -14.88 10.41
N GLN A 201 -4.45 -16.07 10.62
CA GLN A 201 -4.25 -16.87 11.85
C GLN A 201 -2.76 -17.15 12.08
N VAL A 202 -2.03 -17.55 11.03
CA VAL A 202 -0.59 -17.81 11.13
C VAL A 202 0.18 -16.51 11.39
N ALA A 203 -0.16 -15.43 10.68
CA ALA A 203 0.52 -14.14 10.82
C ALA A 203 0.36 -13.52 12.22
N PHE A 204 -0.76 -13.78 12.90
CA PHE A 204 -1.08 -13.24 14.23
C PHE A 204 -1.06 -14.28 15.35
N GLU A 205 -0.60 -15.51 15.09
CA GLU A 205 -0.50 -16.60 16.07
C GLU A 205 -1.83 -16.93 16.78
N TRP A 206 -2.95 -16.85 16.02
CA TRP A 206 -4.27 -17.19 16.57
C TRP A 206 -4.32 -18.63 17.08
N PRO A 207 -4.90 -18.90 18.28
CA PRO A 207 -5.71 -18.00 19.12
C PRO A 207 -4.93 -17.17 20.15
N GLY A 208 -3.61 -17.20 20.14
CA GLY A 208 -2.74 -16.43 21.06
C GLY A 208 -2.59 -14.94 20.69
N THR A 209 -3.30 -14.45 19.68
CA THR A 209 -3.24 -13.06 19.22
C THR A 209 -3.54 -12.08 20.35
N PRO A 210 -2.64 -11.10 20.63
CA PRO A 210 -2.91 -10.09 21.66
C PRO A 210 -4.13 -9.23 21.30
N PRO A 211 -5.06 -8.98 22.25
CA PRO A 211 -6.24 -8.12 21.99
C PRO A 211 -5.87 -6.71 21.51
N ASP A 212 -4.78 -6.15 22.00
CA ASP A 212 -4.25 -4.84 21.62
C ASP A 212 -3.59 -4.81 20.22
N SER A 213 -3.61 -5.94 19.50
CA SER A 213 -3.27 -5.97 18.07
C SER A 213 -4.35 -5.34 17.18
N GLN A 214 -5.54 -5.04 17.69
CA GLN A 214 -6.62 -4.48 16.90
C GLN A 214 -6.53 -2.95 16.85
N ALA A 215 -6.32 -2.38 15.66
CA ALA A 215 -6.11 -0.96 15.46
C ALA A 215 -7.25 -0.08 16.03
N LEU A 216 -8.48 -0.59 16.00
CA LEU A 216 -9.67 0.10 16.49
C LEU A 216 -9.52 0.55 17.96
N PHE A 217 -8.83 -0.22 18.80
CA PHE A 217 -8.69 0.06 20.24
C PHE A 217 -7.68 1.16 20.55
N HIS A 218 -6.90 1.60 19.55
CA HIS A 218 -5.90 2.68 19.71
C HIS A 218 -6.42 4.04 19.25
N ALA A 219 -7.65 4.13 18.74
CA ALA A 219 -8.27 5.39 18.35
C ALA A 219 -8.42 6.31 19.57
N SER A 220 -7.86 7.52 19.49
CA SER A 220 -7.85 8.51 20.58
C SER A 220 -7.84 9.94 20.05
N SER A 221 -8.01 10.94 20.91
CA SER A 221 -7.92 12.35 20.54
C SER A 221 -6.53 12.79 20.05
N ALA A 222 -5.49 11.99 20.30
CA ALA A 222 -4.13 12.21 19.80
C ALA A 222 -3.92 11.65 18.39
N SER A 223 -4.87 10.89 17.84
CA SER A 223 -4.75 10.30 16.51
C SER A 223 -4.68 11.37 15.41
N PRO A 224 -3.82 11.21 14.38
CA PRO A 224 -3.78 12.13 13.26
C PRO A 224 -5.06 12.02 12.39
N PRO A 225 -5.36 13.05 11.55
CA PRO A 225 -6.47 13.01 10.61
C PRO A 225 -6.47 11.75 9.75
N ALA A 226 -7.66 11.24 9.42
CA ALA A 226 -7.84 9.99 8.69
C ALA A 226 -8.72 10.12 7.45
N LEU A 227 -8.34 9.38 6.38
CA LEU A 227 -9.20 9.09 5.23
C LEU A 227 -9.43 7.58 5.15
N LEU A 228 -10.68 7.12 5.19
CA LEU A 228 -11.05 5.72 5.20
C LEU A 228 -11.98 5.41 4.03
N LEU A 229 -11.50 4.62 3.08
CA LEU A 229 -12.26 4.25 1.88
C LEU A 229 -12.42 2.73 1.82
N ALA A 230 -13.62 2.24 1.55
CA ALA A 230 -13.87 0.81 1.46
C ALA A 230 -15.01 0.49 0.47
N PRO A 231 -15.09 -0.77 -0.02
CA PRO A 231 -16.30 -1.23 -0.68
C PRO A 231 -17.48 -1.31 0.30
N VAL A 232 -18.68 -1.07 -0.17
CA VAL A 232 -19.92 -1.32 0.60
C VAL A 232 -19.99 -2.79 0.98
N ASN A 233 -19.76 -3.66 -0.01
CA ASN A 233 -19.74 -5.12 0.15
C ASN A 233 -18.33 -5.64 -0.05
N ASP A 234 -17.66 -5.95 1.06
CA ASP A 234 -16.31 -6.53 1.05
C ASP A 234 -16.39 -7.97 1.56
N SER A 235 -15.92 -8.91 0.73
CA SER A 235 -15.94 -10.34 1.06
C SER A 235 -14.79 -10.79 1.95
N LEU A 236 -13.78 -9.96 2.15
CA LEU A 236 -12.57 -10.29 2.92
C LEU A 236 -12.50 -9.53 4.25
N VAL A 237 -13.00 -8.30 4.28
CA VAL A 237 -12.99 -7.44 5.47
C VAL A 237 -14.42 -6.98 5.76
N ASN A 238 -14.88 -7.16 6.99
CA ASN A 238 -16.18 -6.63 7.38
C ASN A 238 -16.14 -5.10 7.43
N THR A 239 -16.68 -4.46 6.39
CA THR A 239 -16.67 -3.00 6.21
C THR A 239 -17.31 -2.27 7.39
N GLN A 240 -18.44 -2.76 7.91
CA GLN A 240 -19.15 -2.13 9.02
C GLN A 240 -18.32 -2.18 10.31
N ARG A 241 -17.74 -3.33 10.62
CA ARG A 241 -16.92 -3.52 11.81
C ARG A 241 -15.59 -2.76 11.73
N SER A 242 -14.95 -2.80 10.56
CA SER A 242 -13.62 -2.19 10.38
C SER A 242 -13.72 -0.72 9.98
N THR A 243 -14.06 -0.42 8.72
CA THR A 243 -14.00 0.96 8.19
C THR A 243 -15.00 1.89 8.88
N VAL A 244 -16.27 1.47 9.01
CA VAL A 244 -17.31 2.30 9.66
C VAL A 244 -17.04 2.41 11.15
N GLY A 245 -16.70 1.30 11.83
CA GLY A 245 -16.37 1.29 13.25
C GLY A 245 -15.17 2.18 13.58
N MET A 246 -14.09 2.12 12.80
CA MET A 246 -12.91 2.96 12.96
C MET A 246 -13.25 4.45 12.73
N ALA A 247 -14.00 4.78 11.68
CA ALA A 247 -14.42 6.14 11.42
C ALA A 247 -15.24 6.71 12.57
N GLN A 248 -16.15 5.91 13.12
CA GLN A 248 -16.98 6.32 14.27
C GLN A 248 -16.14 6.51 15.54
N SER A 249 -15.22 5.60 15.84
CA SER A 249 -14.33 5.66 17.02
C SER A 249 -13.46 6.92 16.98
N LEU A 250 -12.86 7.24 15.84
CA LEU A 250 -12.05 8.44 15.65
C LEU A 250 -12.87 9.72 15.78
N ARG A 251 -14.09 9.78 15.18
CA ARG A 251 -15.00 10.94 15.32
C ARG A 251 -15.42 11.15 16.76
N ASN A 252 -15.74 10.08 17.48
CA ASN A 252 -16.08 10.14 18.91
C ASN A 252 -14.91 10.66 19.76
N SER A 253 -13.67 10.44 19.30
CA SER A 253 -12.46 10.96 19.93
C SER A 253 -12.10 12.40 19.49
N GLY A 254 -12.94 13.05 18.67
CA GLY A 254 -12.73 14.42 18.18
C GLY A 254 -11.73 14.54 17.02
N VAL A 255 -11.37 13.42 16.38
CA VAL A 255 -10.44 13.42 15.25
C VAL A 255 -11.15 13.76 13.95
N ARG A 256 -10.52 14.56 13.08
CA ARG A 256 -11.01 14.80 11.72
C ARG A 256 -10.93 13.51 10.90
N VAL A 257 -12.07 12.99 10.44
CA VAL A 257 -12.20 11.78 9.66
C VAL A 257 -13.06 11.99 8.44
N GLU A 258 -12.51 11.71 7.27
CA GLU A 258 -13.25 11.54 6.03
C GLU A 258 -13.43 10.05 5.75
N SER A 259 -14.62 9.63 5.37
CA SER A 259 -14.87 8.22 5.03
C SER A 259 -15.94 8.10 3.96
N GLU A 260 -15.68 7.22 2.98
CA GLU A 260 -16.60 6.91 1.89
C GLU A 260 -16.64 5.41 1.62
N LEU A 261 -17.84 4.95 1.22
CA LEU A 261 -18.06 3.56 0.81
C LEU A 261 -18.51 3.53 -0.64
N TYR A 262 -17.96 2.61 -1.43
CA TYR A 262 -18.24 2.46 -2.86
C TYR A 262 -18.90 1.11 -3.16
N ASP A 263 -19.96 1.11 -3.94
CA ASP A 263 -20.69 -0.09 -4.41
C ASP A 263 -20.16 -0.63 -5.75
N THR A 264 -19.35 0.15 -6.45
CA THR A 264 -18.79 -0.14 -7.78
C THR A 264 -17.48 -0.92 -7.76
N VAL A 265 -16.91 -1.13 -6.57
CA VAL A 265 -15.63 -1.82 -6.36
C VAL A 265 -15.74 -2.92 -5.31
N ASN A 266 -14.78 -3.83 -5.30
CA ASN A 266 -14.60 -4.85 -4.27
C ASN A 266 -13.25 -4.65 -3.55
N HIS A 267 -12.93 -5.55 -2.61
CA HIS A 267 -11.70 -5.50 -1.81
C HIS A 267 -10.42 -5.30 -2.62
N VAL A 268 -10.29 -5.99 -3.74
CA VAL A 268 -9.08 -5.93 -4.59
C VAL A 268 -9.12 -4.73 -5.53
N THR A 269 -10.29 -4.47 -6.13
CA THR A 269 -10.40 -3.45 -7.17
C THR A 269 -10.38 -2.02 -6.63
N ILE A 270 -10.64 -1.79 -5.33
CA ILE A 270 -10.58 -0.44 -4.76
C ILE A 270 -9.20 0.21 -4.93
N VAL A 271 -8.11 -0.49 -4.63
CA VAL A 271 -6.76 0.05 -4.85
C VAL A 271 -6.43 0.13 -6.35
N ALA A 272 -6.93 -0.78 -7.16
CA ALA A 272 -6.72 -0.79 -8.60
C ALA A 272 -7.34 0.42 -9.32
N THR A 273 -8.38 1.06 -8.73
CA THR A 273 -8.96 2.30 -9.27
C THR A 273 -8.03 3.51 -9.22
N MET A 274 -6.90 3.42 -8.53
CA MET A 274 -5.85 4.42 -8.62
C MET A 274 -5.16 4.42 -9.99
N ALA A 275 -5.12 3.28 -10.68
CA ALA A 275 -4.64 3.23 -12.06
C ALA A 275 -5.62 3.95 -13.01
N SER A 276 -5.09 4.74 -13.94
CA SER A 276 -5.89 5.56 -14.87
C SER A 276 -6.94 4.77 -15.64
N VAL A 277 -6.62 3.53 -16.02
CA VAL A 277 -7.52 2.62 -16.77
C VAL A 277 -8.75 2.16 -15.98
N LEU A 278 -8.76 2.28 -14.66
CA LEU A 278 -9.85 1.88 -13.77
C LEU A 278 -10.42 3.05 -12.94
N SER A 279 -9.89 4.26 -13.08
CA SER A 279 -10.25 5.43 -12.27
C SER A 279 -11.74 5.82 -12.34
N GLY A 280 -12.40 5.50 -13.44
CA GLY A 280 -13.85 5.76 -13.60
C GLY A 280 -14.78 4.90 -12.73
N ARG A 281 -14.25 3.89 -12.02
CA ARG A 281 -15.08 3.03 -11.14
C ARG A 281 -15.32 3.63 -9.75
N ALA A 282 -14.31 4.30 -9.20
CA ALA A 282 -14.43 5.01 -7.92
C ALA A 282 -13.34 6.10 -7.86
N PRO A 283 -13.63 7.30 -7.28
CA PRO A 283 -12.71 8.45 -7.27
C PRO A 283 -11.62 8.32 -6.18
N VAL A 284 -11.02 7.12 -6.01
CA VAL A 284 -10.08 6.86 -4.91
C VAL A 284 -8.86 7.76 -5.01
N LEU A 285 -8.24 7.89 -6.22
CA LEU A 285 -7.09 8.76 -6.43
C LEU A 285 -7.41 10.22 -6.12
N GLU A 286 -8.56 10.72 -6.58
CA GLU A 286 -9.02 12.09 -6.34
C GLU A 286 -9.20 12.34 -4.84
N ARG A 287 -9.86 11.43 -4.12
CA ARG A 287 -10.08 11.55 -2.67
C ARG A 287 -8.78 11.53 -1.88
N VAL A 288 -7.85 10.62 -2.22
CA VAL A 288 -6.53 10.54 -1.59
C VAL A 288 -5.75 11.82 -1.83
N THR A 289 -5.71 12.30 -3.08
CA THR A 289 -4.98 13.52 -3.44
C THR A 289 -5.55 14.75 -2.73
N ALA A 290 -6.88 14.91 -2.73
CA ALA A 290 -7.55 16.00 -2.03
C ALA A 290 -7.25 16.00 -0.52
N PHE A 291 -7.30 14.81 0.12
CA PHE A 291 -6.97 14.66 1.53
C PHE A 291 -5.53 15.05 1.84
N VAL A 292 -4.57 14.57 1.06
CA VAL A 292 -3.14 14.87 1.23
C VAL A 292 -2.85 16.36 1.04
N GLN A 293 -3.52 17.00 0.08
CA GLN A 293 -3.34 18.43 -0.18
C GLN A 293 -4.02 19.33 0.85
N ALA A 294 -5.18 18.93 1.38
CA ALA A 294 -5.98 19.71 2.34
C ALA A 294 -5.44 19.68 3.78
N ASN A 295 -4.50 18.77 4.11
CA ASN A 295 -3.89 18.70 5.43
C ASN A 295 -2.59 19.51 5.45
N PRO A 296 -2.62 20.78 5.95
CA PRO A 296 -1.42 21.60 6.04
C PRO A 296 -0.50 21.05 7.13
N VAL A 297 0.75 21.50 7.05
CA VAL A 297 1.80 21.32 8.06
C VAL A 297 1.24 21.56 9.46
N LYS A 298 1.34 20.58 10.35
CA LYS A 298 1.23 20.84 11.80
C LYS A 298 2.41 21.73 12.19
N ARG A 299 2.14 23.00 12.43
CA ARG A 299 3.11 23.96 12.98
C ARG A 299 3.30 23.72 14.46
#